data_901fce1240c4c3944a575825b76474c0
#
_entry.id   901fce1240c4c3944a575825b76474c0
#
_cell.length_a   1.000
_cell.length_b   1.000
_cell.length_c   1.000
_cell.angle_alpha   90.00
_cell.angle_beta   90.00
_cell.angle_gamma   90.00
#
_symmetry.space_group_name_H-M   'P 1'
#
loop_
_entity.id
_entity.type
_entity.pdbx_description
1 polymer ?
#
loop_
_entity_poly.entity_id
_entity_poly.type
_entity_poly.pdbx_seq_one_letter_code
_entity_poly.pdbx_strand_id
1 'polypeptide(L)'
;MYQHERIISEIGEILGLPLDFDEEGQCALQFDENLFVSFQVWKNDTWLLTGLLLDALPSEPDNSFWKKIMVFNHEMAMENAGNLVYSENDNAIFLVDAVTDLSNAHAIIAHLESFVNKQEYLICELHRE
;
A
#
# COMPACT_ATOMS: atom_id res chain seq x y z
N MET A 1 -18.49 -6.44 -9.99
CA MET A 1 -17.72 -5.24 -10.28
C MET A 1 -18.42 -3.93 -10.00
N TYR A 2 -19.72 -3.85 -10.17
CA TYR A 2 -20.46 -2.60 -9.91
C TYR A 2 -20.23 -2.04 -8.52
N GLN A 3 -20.15 -2.91 -7.51
CA GLN A 3 -19.94 -2.48 -6.14
C GLN A 3 -18.57 -1.83 -5.98
N HIS A 4 -17.54 -2.42 -6.55
CA HIS A 4 -16.18 -1.89 -6.45
C HIS A 4 -16.06 -0.56 -7.19
N GLU A 5 -16.67 -0.47 -8.37
CA GLU A 5 -16.63 0.75 -9.17
C GLU A 5 -17.37 1.89 -8.47
N ARG A 6 -18.49 1.60 -7.84
CA ARG A 6 -19.24 2.61 -7.09
C ARG A 6 -18.42 3.12 -5.90
N ILE A 7 -17.83 2.22 -5.15
CA ILE A 7 -17.06 2.59 -3.95
C ILE A 7 -15.84 3.42 -4.32
N ILE A 8 -15.07 3.01 -5.35
CA ILE A 8 -13.88 3.77 -5.74
C ILE A 8 -14.28 5.16 -6.27
N SER A 9 -15.42 5.26 -6.94
CA SER A 9 -15.92 6.54 -7.42
C SER A 9 -16.28 7.47 -6.25
N GLU A 10 -16.91 6.93 -5.20
CA GLU A 10 -17.22 7.71 -4.00
C GLU A 10 -15.97 8.19 -3.31
N ILE A 11 -14.95 7.34 -3.21
CA ILE A 11 -13.65 7.73 -2.65
C ILE A 11 -13.06 8.88 -3.46
N GLY A 12 -13.12 8.77 -4.77
CA GLY A 12 -12.62 9.82 -5.67
C GLY A 12 -13.34 11.14 -5.46
N GLU A 13 -14.66 11.12 -5.28
CA GLU A 13 -15.42 12.33 -5.01
C GLU A 13 -15.00 12.98 -3.71
N ILE A 14 -14.81 12.20 -2.66
CA ILE A 14 -14.39 12.71 -1.35
C ILE A 14 -12.99 13.32 -1.42
N LEU A 15 -12.07 12.64 -2.11
CA LEU A 15 -10.68 13.09 -2.23
C LEU A 15 -10.49 14.16 -3.29
N GLY A 16 -11.47 14.37 -4.15
CA GLY A 16 -11.36 15.33 -5.24
C GLY A 16 -10.48 14.85 -6.38
N LEU A 17 -10.44 13.53 -6.59
CA LEU A 17 -9.62 12.90 -7.62
C LEU A 17 -10.49 12.01 -8.52
N PRO A 18 -10.20 11.94 -9.82
CA PRO A 18 -10.94 11.02 -10.71
C PRO A 18 -10.38 9.61 -10.58
N LEU A 19 -10.95 8.82 -9.70
CA LEU A 19 -10.49 7.45 -9.44
C LEU A 19 -11.38 6.42 -10.12
N ASP A 20 -10.74 5.42 -10.71
CA ASP A 20 -11.42 4.32 -11.36
C ASP A 20 -10.49 3.10 -11.40
N PHE A 21 -11.06 1.91 -11.38
CA PHE A 21 -10.28 0.70 -11.56
C PHE A 21 -10.05 0.45 -13.05
N ASP A 22 -8.85 0.02 -13.38
CA ASP A 22 -8.53 -0.38 -14.76
C ASP A 22 -9.05 -1.79 -15.05
N GLU A 23 -8.73 -2.31 -16.23
CA GLU A 23 -9.18 -3.64 -16.65
C GLU A 23 -8.66 -4.77 -15.76
N GLU A 24 -7.53 -4.52 -15.08
CA GLU A 24 -6.93 -5.50 -14.19
C GLU A 24 -7.38 -5.34 -12.74
N GLY A 25 -8.30 -4.40 -12.49
CA GLY A 25 -8.81 -4.15 -11.14
C GLY A 25 -7.85 -3.37 -10.27
N GLN A 26 -7.04 -2.50 -10.87
CA GLN A 26 -6.08 -1.68 -10.14
C GLN A 26 -6.41 -0.20 -10.28
N CYS A 27 -6.14 0.55 -9.21
CA CYS A 27 -6.25 2.00 -9.21
C CYS A 27 -5.03 2.57 -8.50
N ALA A 28 -4.21 3.30 -9.24
CA ALA A 28 -2.98 3.88 -8.69
C ALA A 28 -3.23 5.31 -8.22
N LEU A 29 -2.64 5.63 -7.08
CA LEU A 29 -2.71 6.95 -6.46
C LEU A 29 -1.30 7.44 -6.19
N GLN A 30 -1.11 8.76 -6.31
CA GLN A 30 0.15 9.37 -5.93
C GLN A 30 -0.15 10.49 -4.94
N PHE A 31 0.41 10.39 -3.74
CA PHE A 31 0.35 11.43 -2.73
C PHE A 31 1.75 12.04 -2.64
N ASP A 32 1.90 13.31 -2.87
CA ASP A 32 3.19 13.96 -2.97
C ASP A 32 4.04 13.34 -4.07
N GLU A 33 5.28 13.74 -4.18
CA GLU A 33 6.17 13.26 -5.24
C GLU A 33 6.66 11.82 -5.02
N ASN A 34 6.62 11.36 -3.76
CA ASN A 34 7.28 10.10 -3.39
C ASN A 34 6.36 9.02 -2.85
N LEU A 35 5.08 9.30 -2.71
CA LEU A 35 4.15 8.34 -2.13
C LEU A 35 3.26 7.73 -3.19
N PHE A 36 3.59 6.51 -3.60
CA PHE A 36 2.83 5.75 -4.59
C PHE A 36 2.08 4.63 -3.89
N VAL A 37 0.76 4.61 -4.08
CA VAL A 37 -0.12 3.61 -3.49
C VAL A 37 -1.05 3.11 -4.57
N SER A 38 -1.40 1.84 -4.53
CA SER A 38 -2.43 1.31 -5.41
C SER A 38 -3.45 0.49 -4.64
N PHE A 39 -4.69 0.53 -5.11
CA PHE A 39 -5.72 -0.40 -4.72
C PHE A 39 -5.77 -1.51 -5.76
N GLN A 40 -5.91 -2.74 -5.30
CA GLN A 40 -6.07 -3.92 -6.17
C GLN A 40 -7.29 -4.68 -5.69
N VAL A 41 -8.27 -4.88 -6.56
CA VAL A 41 -9.38 -5.76 -6.25
C VAL A 41 -8.82 -7.19 -6.20
N TRP A 42 -8.90 -7.84 -5.04
CA TRP A 42 -8.32 -9.16 -4.82
C TRP A 42 -9.36 -10.26 -4.91
N LYS A 43 -10.43 -10.09 -4.16
CA LYS A 43 -11.56 -11.00 -4.12
C LYS A 43 -12.83 -10.16 -4.13
N ASN A 44 -13.98 -10.80 -4.15
CA ASN A 44 -15.25 -10.07 -4.20
C ASN A 44 -15.43 -9.08 -3.06
N ASP A 45 -14.80 -9.32 -1.92
CA ASP A 45 -14.98 -8.54 -0.71
C ASP A 45 -13.69 -7.99 -0.12
N THR A 46 -12.59 -8.02 -0.88
CA THR A 46 -11.28 -7.58 -0.36
C THR A 46 -10.54 -6.77 -1.41
N TRP A 47 -9.97 -5.66 -0.98
CA TRP A 47 -9.00 -4.91 -1.78
C TRP A 47 -7.64 -5.03 -1.09
N LEU A 48 -6.59 -5.03 -1.89
CA LEU A 48 -5.22 -4.92 -1.37
C LEU A 48 -4.72 -3.50 -1.59
N LEU A 49 -4.14 -2.92 -0.54
CA LEU A 49 -3.37 -1.70 -0.64
C LEU A 49 -1.91 -2.08 -0.81
N THR A 50 -1.24 -1.49 -1.79
CA THR A 50 0.17 -1.72 -2.03
C THR A 50 0.86 -0.37 -2.11
N GLY A 51 1.87 -0.16 -1.28
CA GLY A 51 2.63 1.08 -1.24
C GLY A 51 4.10 0.83 -1.44
N LEU A 52 4.72 1.59 -2.33
CA LEU A 52 6.15 1.45 -2.61
C LEU A 52 6.96 1.98 -1.44
N LEU A 53 7.91 1.18 -0.96
CA LEU A 53 8.81 1.59 0.13
C LEU A 53 10.22 1.84 -0.37
N LEU A 54 10.70 0.98 -1.26
CA LEU A 54 12.07 1.07 -1.76
C LEU A 54 12.03 0.58 -3.21
N ASP A 55 12.29 1.48 -4.15
CA ASP A 55 12.15 1.20 -5.57
C ASP A 55 13.33 0.45 -6.19
N ALA A 56 14.43 0.36 -5.45
CA ALA A 56 15.59 -0.43 -5.87
C ALA A 56 16.35 -0.86 -4.63
N LEU A 57 16.67 -2.14 -4.56
CA LEU A 57 17.49 -2.65 -3.47
C LEU A 57 18.94 -2.25 -3.66
N PRO A 58 19.75 -2.22 -2.58
CA PRO A 58 21.20 -2.11 -2.73
C PRO A 58 21.70 -3.22 -3.66
N SER A 59 22.76 -2.95 -4.42
CA SER A 59 23.29 -3.92 -5.37
C SER A 59 23.72 -5.23 -4.69
N GLU A 60 24.15 -5.16 -3.44
CA GLU A 60 24.52 -6.33 -2.64
C GLU A 60 23.90 -6.21 -1.26
N PRO A 61 22.59 -6.51 -1.14
CA PRO A 61 21.95 -6.44 0.18
C PRO A 61 22.55 -7.51 1.10
N ASP A 62 22.98 -7.08 2.29
CA ASP A 62 23.61 -7.98 3.26
C ASP A 62 22.59 -8.46 4.31
N ASN A 63 23.09 -9.23 5.27
CA ASN A 63 22.24 -9.75 6.33
C ASN A 63 21.63 -8.63 7.18
N SER A 64 22.35 -7.55 7.37
CA SER A 64 21.86 -6.42 8.15
C SER A 64 20.63 -5.79 7.49
N PHE A 65 20.65 -5.65 6.18
CA PHE A 65 19.51 -5.13 5.42
C PHE A 65 18.28 -6.03 5.61
N TRP A 66 18.44 -7.34 5.40
CA TRP A 66 17.32 -8.27 5.51
C TRP A 66 16.79 -8.40 6.93
N LYS A 67 17.69 -8.32 7.93
CA LYS A 67 17.26 -8.30 9.33
C LYS A 67 16.40 -7.06 9.63
N LYS A 68 16.80 -5.92 9.09
CA LYS A 68 16.03 -4.67 9.24
C LYS A 68 14.63 -4.83 8.66
N ILE A 69 14.52 -5.41 7.45
CA ILE A 69 13.23 -5.68 6.83
C ILE A 69 12.38 -6.58 7.72
N MET A 70 12.97 -7.64 8.28
CA MET A 70 12.24 -8.58 9.14
C MET A 70 11.77 -7.91 10.44
N VAL A 71 12.58 -7.04 11.02
CA VAL A 71 12.21 -6.31 12.22
C VAL A 71 11.01 -5.39 11.95
N PHE A 72 11.04 -4.66 10.84
CA PHE A 72 9.91 -3.80 10.48
C PHE A 72 8.66 -4.61 10.15
N ASN A 73 8.84 -5.78 9.52
CA ASN A 73 7.72 -6.66 9.24
C ASN A 73 7.06 -7.13 10.53
N HIS A 74 7.85 -7.49 11.53
CA HIS A 74 7.35 -7.85 12.86
C HIS A 74 6.57 -6.68 13.48
N GLU A 75 7.13 -5.48 13.43
CA GLU A 75 6.50 -4.28 13.97
C GLU A 75 5.14 -4.02 13.31
N MET A 76 5.07 -4.13 11.98
CA MET A 76 3.81 -3.95 11.27
C MET A 76 2.80 -5.04 11.61
N ALA A 77 3.25 -6.27 11.77
CA ALA A 77 2.37 -7.37 12.16
C ALA A 77 1.78 -7.16 13.55
N MET A 78 2.59 -6.68 14.49
CA MET A 78 2.12 -6.40 15.86
C MET A 78 1.07 -5.29 15.88
N GLU A 79 1.15 -4.33 14.97
CA GLU A 79 0.20 -3.23 14.86
C GLU A 79 -0.96 -3.54 13.91
N ASN A 80 -0.98 -4.74 13.34
CA ASN A 80 -1.95 -5.13 12.32
C ASN A 80 -1.99 -4.13 11.16
N ALA A 81 -0.81 -3.72 10.72
CA ALA A 81 -0.64 -2.64 9.72
C ALA A 81 -0.12 -3.15 8.38
N GLY A 82 -0.17 -4.45 8.14
CA GLY A 82 0.24 -5.04 6.88
C GLY A 82 1.58 -5.74 6.98
N ASN A 83 2.19 -5.98 5.82
CA ASN A 83 3.43 -6.71 5.71
C ASN A 83 4.34 -6.07 4.67
N LEU A 84 5.65 -6.13 4.95
CA LEU A 84 6.64 -5.75 3.96
C LEU A 84 6.87 -6.96 3.06
N VAL A 85 6.84 -6.74 1.74
CA VAL A 85 7.03 -7.81 0.77
C VAL A 85 8.07 -7.40 -0.26
N TYR A 86 8.78 -8.39 -0.77
CA TYR A 86 9.77 -8.20 -1.82
C TYR A 86 9.16 -8.60 -3.16
N SER A 87 9.25 -7.71 -4.14
CA SER A 87 8.83 -8.01 -5.51
C SER A 87 10.06 -8.35 -6.33
N GLU A 88 10.16 -9.61 -6.73
CA GLU A 88 11.29 -10.07 -7.52
C GLU A 88 11.33 -9.40 -8.90
N ASN A 89 10.16 -9.24 -9.52
CA ASN A 89 10.07 -8.64 -10.84
C ASN A 89 10.54 -7.19 -10.85
N ASP A 90 10.23 -6.45 -9.81
CA ASP A 90 10.56 -5.03 -9.71
C ASP A 90 11.84 -4.77 -8.93
N ASN A 91 12.35 -5.79 -8.26
CA ASN A 91 13.48 -5.67 -7.33
C ASN A 91 13.24 -4.56 -6.31
N ALA A 92 12.07 -4.59 -5.71
CA ALA A 92 11.57 -3.52 -4.84
C ALA A 92 10.90 -4.08 -3.59
N ILE A 93 10.80 -3.24 -2.58
CA ILE A 93 10.09 -3.56 -1.34
C ILE A 93 8.81 -2.74 -1.28
N PHE A 94 7.70 -3.40 -0.97
CA PHE A 94 6.39 -2.78 -0.83
C PHE A 94 5.79 -3.07 0.53
N LEU A 95 4.92 -2.18 0.98
CA LEU A 95 4.02 -2.47 2.10
C LEU A 95 2.69 -2.92 1.49
N VAL A 96 2.17 -4.03 1.97
CA VAL A 96 0.89 -4.58 1.47
C VAL A 96 -0.03 -4.80 2.66
N ASP A 97 -1.27 -4.35 2.53
CA ASP A 97 -2.29 -4.54 3.56
C ASP A 97 -3.63 -4.84 2.90
N ALA A 98 -4.48 -5.58 3.59
CA ALA A 98 -5.79 -5.94 3.08
C ALA A 98 -6.85 -5.02 3.67
N VAL A 99 -7.78 -4.57 2.82
CA VAL A 99 -8.96 -3.82 3.23
C VAL A 99 -10.15 -4.75 3.06
N THR A 100 -10.74 -5.18 4.16
CA THR A 100 -11.85 -6.13 4.14
C THR A 100 -13.19 -5.48 4.41
N ASP A 101 -13.20 -4.29 5.02
CA ASP A 101 -14.44 -3.56 5.23
C ASP A 101 -14.65 -2.57 4.09
N LEU A 102 -15.38 -3.00 3.08
CA LEU A 102 -15.69 -2.20 1.91
C LEU A 102 -17.10 -1.59 1.98
N SER A 103 -17.68 -1.52 3.19
CA SER A 103 -19.05 -1.10 3.38
C SER A 103 -19.28 0.40 3.14
N ASN A 104 -18.26 1.24 3.38
CA ASN A 104 -18.40 2.65 3.06
C ASN A 104 -17.05 3.29 2.75
N ALA A 105 -17.12 4.36 1.94
CA ALA A 105 -15.93 5.05 1.45
C ALA A 105 -15.13 5.69 2.56
N HIS A 106 -15.78 6.23 3.58
CA HIS A 106 -15.08 6.90 4.69
C HIS A 106 -14.22 5.94 5.49
N ALA A 107 -14.70 4.69 5.69
CA ALA A 107 -13.90 3.67 6.37
C ALA A 107 -12.66 3.31 5.57
N ILE A 108 -12.78 3.21 4.25
CA ILE A 108 -11.67 2.91 3.37
C ILE A 108 -10.66 4.06 3.38
N ILE A 109 -11.13 5.29 3.34
CA ILE A 109 -10.26 6.48 3.39
C ILE A 109 -9.50 6.53 4.71
N ALA A 110 -10.15 6.23 5.83
CA ALA A 110 -9.47 6.19 7.13
C ALA A 110 -8.38 5.12 7.14
N HIS A 111 -8.65 3.96 6.55
CA HIS A 111 -7.66 2.89 6.42
C HIS A 111 -6.49 3.33 5.53
N LEU A 112 -6.80 4.02 4.43
CA LEU A 112 -5.79 4.55 3.51
C LEU A 112 -4.89 5.57 4.21
N GLU A 113 -5.46 6.47 5.00
CA GLU A 113 -4.68 7.46 5.75
C GLU A 113 -3.71 6.79 6.71
N SER A 114 -4.18 5.79 7.43
CA SER A 114 -3.33 5.03 8.36
C SER A 114 -2.22 4.31 7.59
N PHE A 115 -2.57 3.71 6.46
CA PHE A 115 -1.61 3.02 5.61
C PHE A 115 -0.52 3.97 5.09
N VAL A 116 -0.91 5.14 4.60
CA VAL A 116 0.04 6.13 4.08
C VAL A 116 0.97 6.61 5.17
N ASN A 117 0.47 6.82 6.38
CA ASN A 117 1.31 7.21 7.52
C ASN A 117 2.36 6.16 7.83
N LYS A 118 1.99 4.88 7.79
CA LYS A 118 2.94 3.78 8.00
C LYS A 118 3.94 3.71 6.84
N GLN A 119 3.47 3.91 5.63
CA GLN A 119 4.33 3.93 4.45
C GLN A 119 5.40 5.02 4.57
N GLU A 120 5.01 6.23 4.95
CA GLU A 120 5.96 7.33 5.15
C GLU A 120 6.99 7.00 6.22
N TYR A 121 6.54 6.46 7.33
CA TYR A 121 7.44 6.04 8.41
C TYR A 121 8.46 5.01 7.90
N LEU A 122 8.01 3.99 7.20
CA LEU A 122 8.88 2.94 6.70
C LEU A 122 9.84 3.44 5.63
N ILE A 123 9.38 4.33 4.74
CA ILE A 123 10.27 4.93 3.74
C ILE A 123 11.41 5.67 4.43
N CYS A 124 11.09 6.49 5.44
CA CYS A 124 12.11 7.22 6.18
C CYS A 124 13.11 6.28 6.85
N GLU A 125 12.61 5.23 7.49
CA GLU A 125 13.48 4.29 8.20
C GLU A 125 14.33 3.44 7.26
N LEU A 126 13.80 3.05 6.11
CA LEU A 126 14.55 2.25 5.15
C LEU A 126 15.63 3.04 4.41
N HIS A 127 15.45 4.36 4.30
CA HIS A 127 16.44 5.22 3.67
C HIS A 127 17.45 5.80 4.67
N ARG A 128 17.27 5.51 5.95
CA ARG A 128 18.21 5.96 6.99
C ARG A 128 19.40 5.02 7.03
N GLU A 129 20.58 5.61 7.02
CA GLU A 129 21.83 4.84 7.11
C GLU A 129 22.21 4.45 8.53
#